data_8ce91afd20db0015d24752a1fc23497b
#
_entry.id   8ce91afd20db0015d24752a1fc23497b
#
_cell.length_a   1.000
_cell.length_b   1.000
_cell.length_c   1.000
_cell.angle_alpha   90.00
_cell.angle_beta   90.00
_cell.angle_gamma   90.00
#
_symmetry.space_group_name_H-M   'P 1'
#
loop_
_entity.id
_entity.type
_entity.pdbx_description
1 polymer ?
#
loop_
_entity_poly.entity_id
_entity_poly.type
_entity_poly.pdbx_seq_one_letter_code
_entity_poly.pdbx_strand_id
1 'polypeptide(L)'
;MKKRCNLGILLISLLLILGMTSCGNKDSEESTVTTTETNATTNTKGTAADTNGTATETSAIISLTLASSETALPTSGILQEQAKEFEKETGIHIEFETFPDAQWRDVLKTRLTDGTAPDIFVVDSDPFSLYDRIRPDINCIDLTQEEFVSRMDTSVIPAISYEDKVYGITFSGKKIWVYSYRKDIFDSLNLTIPTTYEELKIVCQTLKDNGITPMWEATSSGWHQVLPLFESGPLYASQVPNLYEKLNTNQYNIRNIDSLYTIIQQLDEFSQLGFYGDDYLGNNMDDEQAKFIAGDFAMTLEGIGWPGQLITEHPEMEGKVGIFLMPWADNRIVGINPAANALFGNKNSQYSDEILQFFRFLAQHDQLQNRLDGDPNALEICWPEIKPKYPSEFTTYLNQFETGVVMQAGVSYIDAQWMDVGKDIEQMYAGLMTPEDVLEQIYVRREKLAILSDDPYWK
;
A
#
# COMPACT_ATOMS: atom_id res chain seq x y z
N MET A 1 61.37 26.14 -4.77
CA MET A 1 61.85 25.74 -6.12
C MET A 1 60.65 25.29 -6.93
N LYS A 2 60.46 25.96 -8.07
CA LYS A 2 59.40 25.75 -9.03
C LYS A 2 59.54 24.40 -9.76
N LYS A 3 58.45 23.68 -10.04
CA LYS A 3 58.22 23.09 -11.37
C LYS A 3 56.72 22.90 -11.61
N ARG A 4 56.24 23.59 -12.61
CA ARG A 4 54.97 23.42 -13.34
C ARG A 4 55.17 22.32 -14.41
N CYS A 5 54.09 21.63 -14.77
CA CYS A 5 53.71 21.22 -16.15
C CYS A 5 52.33 20.57 -16.08
N ASN A 6 51.32 21.19 -16.65
CA ASN A 6 50.69 21.15 -18.01
C ASN A 6 49.84 19.89 -18.18
N LEU A 7 48.50 20.07 -18.20
CA LEU A 7 47.58 20.37 -19.30
C LEU A 7 47.52 19.26 -20.38
N GLY A 8 46.43 18.59 -20.47
CA GLY A 8 46.05 17.69 -21.57
C GLY A 8 44.54 17.56 -21.67
N ILE A 9 43.91 18.53 -22.38
CA ILE A 9 42.54 18.50 -22.87
C ILE A 9 42.49 17.52 -24.03
N LEU A 10 41.55 16.56 -24.03
CA LEU A 10 41.17 15.86 -25.24
C LEU A 10 39.65 15.88 -25.39
N LEU A 11 39.18 16.79 -26.25
CA LEU A 11 37.89 16.74 -26.93
C LEU A 11 37.92 15.63 -27.96
N ILE A 12 36.90 14.81 -28.03
CA ILE A 12 36.54 14.06 -29.24
C ILE A 12 35.05 14.21 -29.48
N SER A 13 34.78 14.79 -30.63
CA SER A 13 33.51 15.14 -31.24
C SER A 13 32.76 13.96 -31.84
N LEU A 14 31.48 14.01 -31.68
CA LEU A 14 30.35 13.72 -32.56
C LEU A 14 30.68 13.26 -33.99
N LEU A 15 30.16 12.12 -34.44
CA LEU A 15 29.85 11.87 -35.86
C LEU A 15 28.60 10.99 -35.99
N LEU A 16 27.52 11.61 -36.46
CA LEU A 16 26.36 10.98 -37.10
C LEU A 16 26.78 10.44 -38.48
N ILE A 17 26.37 9.23 -38.82
CA ILE A 17 26.22 8.81 -40.20
C ILE A 17 24.91 8.05 -40.38
N LEU A 18 24.01 8.66 -41.17
CA LEU A 18 22.91 8.02 -41.89
C LEU A 18 23.45 7.18 -43.03
N GLY A 19 22.88 6.01 -43.24
CA GLY A 19 23.13 5.22 -44.47
C GLY A 19 21.92 4.35 -44.75
N MET A 20 21.08 4.77 -45.68
CA MET A 20 20.05 3.98 -46.36
C MET A 20 20.66 3.14 -47.48
N THR A 21 19.93 2.10 -47.85
CA THR A 21 19.75 1.36 -49.10
C THR A 21 20.04 -0.12 -48.93
N SER A 22 19.24 -1.03 -49.32
CA SER A 22 18.19 -1.31 -50.30
C SER A 22 18.35 -2.75 -50.83
N CYS A 23 17.22 -3.44 -51.06
CA CYS A 23 16.98 -4.60 -51.96
C CYS A 23 17.55 -5.97 -51.55
N GLY A 24 16.75 -6.99 -51.50
CA GLY A 24 15.81 -7.56 -52.38
C GLY A 24 15.38 -8.98 -52.04
N ASN A 25 14.13 -9.18 -52.27
CA ASN A 25 13.39 -10.26 -52.95
C ASN A 25 13.09 -11.62 -52.29
N LYS A 26 11.75 -11.81 -52.18
CA LYS A 26 10.86 -12.95 -52.55
C LYS A 26 10.88 -14.18 -51.62
N ASP A 27 9.71 -14.57 -51.08
CA ASP A 27 8.52 -15.05 -51.77
C ASP A 27 7.27 -14.96 -50.89
N SER A 28 6.17 -14.82 -51.57
CA SER A 28 4.76 -14.67 -51.31
C SER A 28 4.11 -15.88 -50.59
N GLU A 29 3.15 -15.58 -49.67
CA GLU A 29 1.84 -16.22 -49.75
C GLU A 29 0.76 -15.24 -49.25
N GLU A 30 -0.17 -15.02 -50.15
CA GLU A 30 -1.33 -14.13 -50.12
C GLU A 30 -2.50 -14.88 -49.46
N SER A 31 -3.16 -14.27 -48.48
CA SER A 31 -4.48 -14.71 -48.05
C SER A 31 -5.42 -13.52 -47.99
N THR A 32 -6.36 -13.55 -48.88
CA THR A 32 -7.33 -12.57 -49.32
C THR A 32 -8.40 -12.32 -48.26
N VAL A 33 -8.62 -11.06 -47.92
CA VAL A 33 -9.83 -10.57 -47.23
C VAL A 33 -10.86 -10.26 -48.27
N THR A 34 -12.05 -10.89 -48.14
CA THR A 34 -13.21 -10.56 -48.98
C THR A 34 -14.26 -9.84 -48.13
N THR A 35 -14.39 -8.56 -48.37
CA THR A 35 -15.52 -7.73 -48.00
C THR A 35 -16.67 -8.05 -48.96
N THR A 36 -17.87 -8.32 -48.44
CA THR A 36 -19.08 -8.32 -49.26
C THR A 36 -20.17 -7.50 -48.56
N GLU A 37 -20.35 -6.29 -49.05
CA GLU A 37 -21.62 -5.56 -48.90
C GLU A 37 -22.63 -6.15 -49.86
N THR A 38 -23.85 -6.38 -49.37
CA THR A 38 -25.02 -6.48 -50.27
C THR A 38 -26.29 -5.94 -49.61
N ASN A 39 -26.72 -4.79 -50.07
CA ASN A 39 -28.09 -4.29 -49.97
C ASN A 39 -29.00 -5.05 -50.94
N ALA A 40 -30.16 -5.51 -50.46
CA ALA A 40 -31.34 -5.60 -51.33
C ALA A 40 -32.63 -5.73 -50.51
N THR A 41 -33.44 -4.75 -50.64
CA THR A 41 -34.86 -4.67 -50.28
C THR A 41 -35.69 -5.57 -51.15
N THR A 42 -36.59 -6.38 -50.61
CA THR A 42 -37.88 -6.71 -51.27
C THR A 42 -38.95 -7.19 -50.26
N ASN A 43 -40.08 -6.54 -50.32
CA ASN A 43 -41.35 -6.88 -49.68
C ASN A 43 -41.93 -8.20 -50.22
N THR A 44 -42.47 -9.03 -49.30
CA THR A 44 -43.70 -9.82 -49.64
C THR A 44 -44.52 -10.13 -48.37
N LYS A 45 -45.77 -9.86 -48.43
CA LYS A 45 -46.88 -10.17 -47.51
C LYS A 45 -47.11 -11.70 -47.39
N GLY A 46 -47.41 -12.14 -46.16
CA GLY A 46 -48.08 -13.44 -46.02
C GLY A 46 -48.20 -13.96 -44.59
N THR A 47 -49.39 -13.80 -44.03
CA THR A 47 -50.18 -14.70 -43.17
C THR A 47 -49.68 -14.95 -41.71
N ALA A 48 -50.55 -14.56 -40.80
CA ALA A 48 -50.50 -14.84 -39.35
C ALA A 48 -50.54 -16.35 -39.05
N ALA A 49 -49.69 -16.74 -38.06
CA ALA A 49 -49.93 -17.91 -37.24
C ALA A 49 -49.53 -17.54 -35.81
N ASP A 50 -50.48 -17.54 -34.91
CA ASP A 50 -50.31 -17.45 -33.46
C ASP A 50 -49.36 -18.56 -32.97
N THR A 51 -48.24 -18.17 -32.38
CA THR A 51 -47.56 -19.02 -31.44
C THR A 51 -47.19 -18.12 -30.24
N ASN A 52 -47.87 -18.39 -29.13
CA ASN A 52 -47.54 -17.92 -27.79
C ASN A 52 -46.13 -18.39 -27.46
N GLY A 53 -45.13 -17.59 -27.80
CA GLY A 53 -43.77 -17.72 -27.34
C GLY A 53 -43.61 -16.77 -26.18
N THR A 54 -43.54 -17.31 -24.95
CA THR A 54 -43.08 -16.61 -23.77
C THR A 54 -41.72 -16.04 -24.13
N ALA A 55 -41.63 -14.75 -24.42
CA ALA A 55 -40.38 -14.04 -24.50
C ALA A 55 -39.81 -14.07 -23.08
N THR A 56 -38.82 -14.93 -22.86
CA THR A 56 -37.89 -14.79 -21.73
C THR A 56 -37.17 -13.48 -22.00
N GLU A 57 -37.58 -12.42 -21.34
CA GLU A 57 -36.78 -11.20 -21.24
C GLU A 57 -35.44 -11.63 -20.66
N THR A 58 -34.40 -11.71 -21.46
CA THR A 58 -33.02 -11.74 -20.99
C THR A 58 -32.79 -10.35 -20.41
N SER A 59 -33.04 -10.20 -19.09
CA SER A 59 -32.63 -8.99 -18.39
C SER A 59 -31.12 -8.80 -18.66
N ALA A 60 -30.76 -7.62 -19.16
CA ALA A 60 -29.34 -7.29 -19.34
C ALA A 60 -28.65 -7.50 -18.00
N ILE A 61 -27.59 -8.29 -18.01
CA ILE A 61 -26.76 -8.50 -16.80
C ILE A 61 -26.18 -7.14 -16.44
N ILE A 62 -26.49 -6.65 -15.23
CA ILE A 62 -25.86 -5.44 -14.69
C ILE A 62 -24.41 -5.81 -14.36
N SER A 63 -23.48 -5.02 -14.85
CA SER A 63 -22.05 -5.17 -14.56
C SER A 63 -21.52 -3.88 -13.96
N LEU A 64 -20.92 -3.96 -12.76
CA LEU A 64 -20.21 -2.88 -12.09
C LEU A 64 -18.71 -3.04 -12.31
N THR A 65 -18.02 -1.95 -12.58
CA THR A 65 -16.58 -1.92 -12.64
C THR A 65 -15.97 -1.59 -11.27
N LEU A 66 -15.02 -2.39 -10.80
CA LEU A 66 -14.23 -2.13 -9.60
C LEU A 66 -12.75 -1.99 -9.98
N ALA A 67 -12.17 -0.80 -9.77
CA ALA A 67 -10.79 -0.53 -10.14
C ALA A 67 -9.89 -0.26 -8.91
N SER A 68 -8.63 -0.72 -9.00
CA SER A 68 -7.64 -0.57 -7.93
C SER A 68 -6.20 -0.57 -8.47
N SER A 69 -5.23 -0.26 -7.61
CA SER A 69 -3.84 -0.63 -7.86
C SER A 69 -3.63 -2.14 -7.66
N GLU A 70 -2.53 -2.66 -8.23
CA GLU A 70 -2.19 -4.10 -8.20
C GLU A 70 -2.05 -4.63 -6.77
N THR A 71 -1.46 -3.84 -5.86
CA THR A 71 -1.19 -4.26 -4.48
C THR A 71 -2.28 -3.90 -3.48
N ALA A 72 -3.31 -3.13 -3.89
CA ALA A 72 -4.36 -2.68 -2.97
C ALA A 72 -5.38 -3.76 -2.63
N LEU A 73 -5.55 -4.78 -3.48
CA LEU A 73 -6.47 -5.88 -3.24
C LEU A 73 -5.76 -7.02 -2.49
N PRO A 74 -6.48 -7.78 -1.63
CA PRO A 74 -5.92 -8.97 -1.01
C PRO A 74 -5.42 -9.98 -2.05
N THR A 75 -4.17 -10.39 -1.93
CA THR A 75 -3.54 -11.35 -2.86
C THR A 75 -4.19 -12.74 -2.81
N SER A 76 -4.92 -13.04 -1.74
CA SER A 76 -5.71 -14.28 -1.60
C SER A 76 -6.87 -14.40 -2.60
N GLY A 77 -7.27 -13.29 -3.24
CA GLY A 77 -8.42 -13.27 -4.13
C GLY A 77 -9.78 -13.30 -3.43
N ILE A 78 -9.82 -13.13 -2.11
CA ILE A 78 -11.08 -13.24 -1.33
C ILE A 78 -12.14 -12.24 -1.77
N LEU A 79 -11.76 -11.01 -2.17
CA LEU A 79 -12.73 -10.03 -2.65
C LEU A 79 -13.36 -10.46 -3.98
N GLN A 80 -12.59 -11.09 -4.86
CA GLN A 80 -13.09 -11.66 -6.12
C GLN A 80 -14.02 -12.85 -5.88
N GLU A 81 -13.77 -13.65 -4.83
CA GLU A 81 -14.68 -14.74 -4.45
C GLU A 81 -15.99 -14.19 -3.89
N GLN A 82 -15.94 -13.17 -3.03
CA GLN A 82 -17.13 -12.48 -2.52
C GLN A 82 -17.94 -11.84 -3.66
N ALA A 83 -17.27 -11.26 -4.66
CA ALA A 83 -17.93 -10.71 -5.84
C ALA A 83 -18.69 -11.79 -6.65
N LYS A 84 -18.12 -12.98 -6.81
CA LYS A 84 -18.80 -14.12 -7.46
C LYS A 84 -20.01 -14.61 -6.66
N GLU A 85 -19.93 -14.60 -5.34
CA GLU A 85 -21.03 -14.96 -4.46
C GLU A 85 -22.16 -13.92 -4.58
N PHE A 86 -21.81 -12.64 -4.57
CA PHE A 86 -22.75 -11.53 -4.81
C PHE A 86 -23.45 -11.66 -6.16
N GLU A 87 -22.71 -11.94 -7.24
CA GLU A 87 -23.29 -12.17 -8.57
C GLU A 87 -24.28 -13.34 -8.57
N LYS A 88 -23.94 -14.43 -7.89
CA LYS A 88 -24.83 -15.59 -7.78
C LYS A 88 -26.13 -15.27 -7.06
N GLU A 89 -26.09 -14.40 -6.06
CA GLU A 89 -27.28 -14.02 -5.28
C GLU A 89 -28.15 -12.97 -5.98
N THR A 90 -27.51 -12.03 -6.67
CA THR A 90 -28.18 -10.82 -7.17
C THR A 90 -28.32 -10.77 -8.71
N GLY A 91 -27.47 -11.50 -9.41
CA GLY A 91 -27.31 -11.38 -10.87
C GLY A 91 -26.47 -10.16 -11.29
N ILE A 92 -25.84 -9.43 -10.36
CA ILE A 92 -24.98 -8.27 -10.62
C ILE A 92 -23.53 -8.75 -10.68
N HIS A 93 -22.89 -8.54 -11.81
CA HIS A 93 -21.49 -8.89 -12.04
C HIS A 93 -20.56 -7.77 -11.56
N ILE A 94 -19.39 -8.13 -11.00
CA ILE A 94 -18.31 -7.18 -10.65
C ILE A 94 -17.10 -7.47 -11.55
N GLU A 95 -16.78 -6.53 -12.42
CA GLU A 95 -15.61 -6.58 -13.29
C GLU A 95 -14.44 -5.84 -12.62
N PHE A 96 -13.30 -6.53 -12.43
CA PHE A 96 -12.10 -5.98 -11.79
C PHE A 96 -11.13 -5.41 -12.82
N GLU A 97 -10.72 -4.15 -12.60
CA GLU A 97 -9.63 -3.49 -13.34
C GLU A 97 -8.46 -3.23 -12.38
N THR A 98 -7.24 -3.64 -12.73
CA THR A 98 -6.04 -3.36 -11.94
C THR A 98 -5.04 -2.53 -12.73
N PHE A 99 -4.34 -1.63 -12.03
CA PHE A 99 -3.37 -0.71 -12.58
C PHE A 99 -2.06 -0.78 -11.78
N PRO A 100 -0.89 -0.54 -12.40
CA PRO A 100 0.36 -0.42 -11.67
C PRO A 100 0.25 0.64 -10.56
N ASP A 101 0.76 0.33 -9.36
CA ASP A 101 0.66 1.18 -8.17
C ASP A 101 1.12 2.62 -8.42
N ALA A 102 2.24 2.79 -9.14
CA ALA A 102 2.78 4.10 -9.46
C ALA A 102 1.88 4.97 -10.37
N GLN A 103 0.92 4.36 -11.07
CA GLN A 103 0.06 5.04 -12.03
C GLN A 103 -1.37 5.22 -11.50
N TRP A 104 -1.83 4.34 -10.62
CA TRP A 104 -3.24 4.27 -10.21
C TRP A 104 -3.79 5.60 -9.72
N ARG A 105 -3.05 6.29 -8.88
CA ARG A 105 -3.49 7.56 -8.28
C ARG A 105 -3.80 8.62 -9.33
N ASP A 106 -2.94 8.77 -10.32
CA ASP A 106 -3.11 9.75 -11.40
C ASP A 106 -4.18 9.33 -12.41
N VAL A 107 -4.27 8.02 -12.70
CA VAL A 107 -5.33 7.46 -13.55
C VAL A 107 -6.69 7.70 -12.92
N LEU A 108 -6.87 7.41 -11.64
CA LEU A 108 -8.14 7.64 -10.95
C LEU A 108 -8.53 9.12 -10.94
N LYS A 109 -7.60 10.03 -10.57
CA LYS A 109 -7.85 11.47 -10.57
C LYS A 109 -8.30 11.99 -11.96
N THR A 110 -7.65 11.51 -13.01
CA THR A 110 -8.02 11.84 -14.39
C THR A 110 -9.42 11.34 -14.73
N ARG A 111 -9.70 10.05 -14.48
CA ARG A 111 -11.00 9.44 -14.77
C ARG A 111 -12.15 10.07 -13.99
N LEU A 112 -11.93 10.49 -12.74
CA LEU A 112 -12.92 11.23 -11.95
C LEU A 112 -13.20 12.62 -12.57
N THR A 113 -12.18 13.30 -13.07
CA THR A 113 -12.31 14.61 -13.71
C THR A 113 -13.05 14.52 -15.05
N ASP A 114 -12.76 13.48 -15.82
CA ASP A 114 -13.33 13.27 -17.16
C ASP A 114 -14.72 12.63 -17.14
N GLY A 115 -15.20 12.20 -15.97
CA GLY A 115 -16.48 11.48 -15.84
C GLY A 115 -16.44 10.04 -16.36
N THR A 116 -15.25 9.43 -16.46
CA THR A 116 -15.02 8.04 -16.90
C THR A 116 -14.56 7.13 -15.76
N ALA A 117 -14.74 7.57 -14.52
CA ALA A 117 -14.36 6.79 -13.34
C ALA A 117 -15.16 5.48 -13.27
N PRO A 118 -14.56 4.40 -12.72
CA PRO A 118 -15.26 3.14 -12.48
C PRO A 118 -16.41 3.34 -11.48
N ASP A 119 -17.32 2.37 -11.42
CA ASP A 119 -18.45 2.41 -10.48
C ASP A 119 -17.99 2.32 -9.03
N ILE A 120 -16.97 1.51 -8.79
CA ILE A 120 -16.31 1.36 -7.48
C ILE A 120 -14.80 1.50 -7.68
N PHE A 121 -14.14 2.16 -6.75
CA PHE A 121 -12.69 2.29 -6.78
C PHE A 121 -12.06 2.18 -5.39
N VAL A 122 -10.83 1.68 -5.36
CA VAL A 122 -10.04 1.54 -4.15
C VAL A 122 -9.11 2.74 -4.01
N VAL A 123 -9.07 3.32 -2.83
CA VAL A 123 -8.13 4.39 -2.48
C VAL A 123 -7.49 4.09 -1.13
N ASP A 124 -6.24 4.52 -0.98
CA ASP A 124 -5.60 4.58 0.33
C ASP A 124 -6.40 5.54 1.21
N SER A 125 -6.72 5.11 2.40
CA SER A 125 -7.47 5.91 3.37
C SER A 125 -6.52 6.80 4.15
N ASP A 126 -6.18 7.95 3.58
CA ASP A 126 -5.43 9.02 4.25
C ASP A 126 -6.10 10.38 4.01
N PRO A 127 -5.90 11.37 4.92
CA PRO A 127 -6.54 12.67 4.80
C PRO A 127 -6.27 13.40 3.48
N PHE A 128 -5.09 13.22 2.91
CA PHE A 128 -4.71 13.87 1.66
C PHE A 128 -5.38 13.22 0.45
N SER A 129 -5.39 11.89 0.37
CA SER A 129 -6.03 11.16 -0.73
C SER A 129 -7.52 11.47 -0.83
N LEU A 130 -8.20 11.56 0.29
CA LEU A 130 -9.63 11.91 0.31
C LEU A 130 -9.88 13.33 -0.20
N TYR A 131 -9.08 14.31 0.23
CA TYR A 131 -9.30 15.70 -0.16
C TYR A 131 -8.82 15.99 -1.59
N ASP A 132 -7.56 15.73 -1.90
CA ASP A 132 -6.94 16.16 -3.17
C ASP A 132 -7.29 15.25 -4.34
N ARG A 133 -7.39 13.96 -4.11
CA ARG A 133 -7.46 12.98 -5.21
C ARG A 133 -8.86 12.64 -5.63
N ILE A 134 -9.73 12.37 -4.68
CA ILE A 134 -11.05 11.87 -5.02
C ILE A 134 -12.18 12.87 -4.77
N ARG A 135 -11.96 13.97 -4.03
CA ARG A 135 -13.03 14.92 -3.72
C ARG A 135 -14.33 14.20 -3.41
N PRO A 136 -14.41 13.51 -2.25
CA PRO A 136 -15.52 12.60 -1.96
C PRO A 136 -16.87 13.30 -1.92
N ASP A 137 -16.92 14.56 -1.52
CA ASP A 137 -18.11 15.43 -1.57
C ASP A 137 -18.75 15.55 -2.96
N ILE A 138 -17.93 15.50 -4.00
CA ILE A 138 -18.34 15.64 -5.40
C ILE A 138 -18.52 14.27 -6.07
N ASN A 139 -17.59 13.35 -5.83
CA ASN A 139 -17.41 12.15 -6.63
C ASN A 139 -17.90 10.86 -5.97
N CYS A 140 -18.11 10.85 -4.63
CA CYS A 140 -18.44 9.61 -3.93
C CYS A 140 -19.87 9.59 -3.39
N ILE A 141 -20.41 8.40 -3.27
CA ILE A 141 -21.70 8.14 -2.61
C ILE A 141 -21.53 8.40 -1.11
N ASP A 142 -22.43 9.18 -0.52
CA ASP A 142 -22.48 9.44 0.92
C ASP A 142 -23.04 8.20 1.65
N LEU A 143 -22.22 7.56 2.45
CA LEU A 143 -22.56 6.34 3.20
C LEU A 143 -22.97 6.62 4.65
N THR A 144 -23.00 7.88 5.10
CA THR A 144 -23.18 8.28 6.51
C THR A 144 -24.41 7.65 7.15
N GLN A 145 -25.49 7.43 6.38
CA GLN A 145 -26.75 6.87 6.87
C GLN A 145 -26.86 5.35 6.69
N GLU A 146 -25.84 4.71 6.14
CA GLU A 146 -25.82 3.26 6.02
C GLU A 146 -25.62 2.61 7.40
N GLU A 147 -26.41 1.59 7.71
CA GLU A 147 -26.40 0.91 9.00
C GLU A 147 -25.00 0.37 9.36
N PHE A 148 -24.31 -0.17 8.38
CA PHE A 148 -22.98 -0.78 8.56
C PHE A 148 -21.92 0.23 9.02
N VAL A 149 -22.11 1.54 8.78
CA VAL A 149 -21.14 2.57 9.22
C VAL A 149 -20.99 2.58 10.74
N SER A 150 -22.10 2.40 11.46
CA SER A 150 -22.08 2.35 12.93
C SER A 150 -21.39 1.11 13.51
N ARG A 151 -21.15 0.08 12.69
CA ARG A 151 -20.50 -1.19 13.06
C ARG A 151 -19.01 -1.20 12.78
N MET A 152 -18.51 -0.28 11.96
CA MET A 152 -17.06 -0.15 11.73
C MET A 152 -16.33 0.35 12.98
N ASP A 153 -15.05 0.00 13.09
CA ASP A 153 -14.18 0.50 14.16
C ASP A 153 -14.07 2.02 14.09
N THR A 154 -14.26 2.69 15.23
CA THR A 154 -14.24 4.16 15.29
C THR A 154 -12.89 4.75 14.86
N SER A 155 -11.80 4.02 14.96
CA SER A 155 -10.46 4.45 14.52
C SER A 155 -10.34 4.61 13.00
N VAL A 156 -11.17 3.90 12.22
CA VAL A 156 -11.13 3.96 10.76
C VAL A 156 -11.97 5.11 10.20
N ILE A 157 -12.98 5.57 10.93
CA ILE A 157 -13.94 6.58 10.44
C ILE A 157 -13.25 7.85 9.94
N PRO A 158 -12.27 8.45 10.65
CA PRO A 158 -11.56 9.63 10.13
C PRO A 158 -10.85 9.40 8.79
N ALA A 159 -10.35 8.20 8.55
CA ALA A 159 -9.60 7.86 7.35
C ALA A 159 -10.48 7.66 6.10
N ILE A 160 -11.79 7.51 6.25
CA ILE A 160 -12.77 7.32 5.18
C ILE A 160 -13.85 8.42 5.16
N SER A 161 -13.64 9.50 5.92
CA SER A 161 -14.59 10.60 6.07
C SER A 161 -14.04 11.91 5.52
N TYR A 162 -14.94 12.75 5.06
CA TYR A 162 -14.67 14.12 4.67
C TYR A 162 -15.84 15.03 5.09
N GLU A 163 -15.59 16.18 5.73
CA GLU A 163 -16.61 17.11 6.24
C GLU A 163 -17.73 16.42 7.03
N ASP A 164 -17.37 15.62 8.03
CA ASP A 164 -18.29 14.88 8.91
C ASP A 164 -19.16 13.81 8.20
N LYS A 165 -18.86 13.46 6.96
CA LYS A 165 -19.56 12.44 6.19
C LYS A 165 -18.64 11.27 5.87
N VAL A 166 -19.19 10.07 5.95
CA VAL A 166 -18.49 8.82 5.60
C VAL A 166 -18.74 8.48 4.15
N TYR A 167 -17.68 8.18 3.40
CA TYR A 167 -17.76 7.88 1.97
C TYR A 167 -17.17 6.53 1.59
N GLY A 168 -16.40 5.90 2.46
CA GLY A 168 -15.73 4.64 2.19
C GLY A 168 -16.20 3.49 3.06
N ILE A 169 -16.02 2.27 2.57
CA ILE A 169 -16.14 1.04 3.35
C ILE A 169 -14.80 0.31 3.37
N THR A 170 -14.32 -0.07 4.55
CA THR A 170 -13.05 -0.79 4.70
C THR A 170 -13.21 -2.25 4.34
N PHE A 171 -12.27 -2.75 3.57
CA PHE A 171 -12.18 -4.18 3.23
C PHE A 171 -10.83 -4.79 3.60
N SER A 172 -9.80 -3.99 3.83
CA SER A 172 -8.49 -4.45 4.27
C SER A 172 -8.45 -4.72 5.78
N GLY A 173 -7.50 -5.53 6.21
CA GLY A 173 -7.19 -5.73 7.62
C GLY A 173 -6.51 -4.51 8.24
N LYS A 174 -6.52 -4.41 9.57
CA LYS A 174 -5.63 -3.51 10.29
C LYS A 174 -4.19 -3.90 10.01
N LYS A 175 -3.35 -2.95 9.61
CA LYS A 175 -1.92 -3.18 9.38
C LYS A 175 -1.12 -2.77 10.62
N ILE A 176 -0.30 -3.69 11.08
CA ILE A 176 0.70 -3.51 12.13
C ILE A 176 2.00 -4.01 11.58
N TRP A 177 3.04 -3.18 11.57
CA TRP A 177 4.38 -3.55 11.15
C TRP A 177 5.24 -3.91 12.35
N VAL A 178 5.91 -5.06 12.25
CA VAL A 178 6.76 -5.62 13.29
C VAL A 178 8.02 -6.23 12.68
N TYR A 179 9.08 -6.36 13.43
CA TYR A 179 10.18 -7.22 13.01
C TYR A 179 9.77 -8.68 13.18
N SER A 180 9.81 -9.43 12.07
CA SER A 180 9.79 -10.88 12.07
C SER A 180 11.22 -11.39 12.19
N TYR A 181 11.47 -12.39 13.06
CA TYR A 181 12.82 -12.89 13.30
C TYR A 181 12.90 -14.42 13.34
N ARG A 182 14.07 -14.96 13.07
CA ARG A 182 14.38 -16.38 13.14
C ARG A 182 14.68 -16.81 14.57
N LYS A 183 13.69 -17.43 15.25
CA LYS A 183 13.83 -17.97 16.62
C LYS A 183 15.00 -18.94 16.73
N ASP A 184 15.14 -19.87 15.79
CA ASP A 184 16.19 -20.87 15.78
C ASP A 184 17.60 -20.26 15.66
N ILE A 185 17.78 -19.16 14.92
CA ILE A 185 19.03 -18.40 14.88
C ILE A 185 19.30 -17.71 16.21
N PHE A 186 18.30 -17.02 16.78
CA PHE A 186 18.42 -16.35 18.07
C PHE A 186 18.75 -17.32 19.18
N ASP A 187 18.07 -18.47 19.24
CA ASP A 187 18.31 -19.52 20.23
C ASP A 187 19.73 -20.09 20.10
N SER A 188 20.22 -20.34 18.89
CA SER A 188 21.56 -20.89 18.65
C SER A 188 22.68 -19.97 19.13
N LEU A 189 22.44 -18.65 19.14
CA LEU A 189 23.39 -17.62 19.55
C LEU A 189 23.09 -17.06 20.96
N ASN A 190 22.08 -17.60 21.65
CA ASN A 190 21.58 -17.13 22.95
C ASN A 190 21.22 -15.63 22.93
N LEU A 191 20.61 -15.15 21.82
CA LEU A 191 20.15 -13.78 21.69
C LEU A 191 18.80 -13.61 22.39
N THR A 192 18.57 -12.42 22.93
CA THR A 192 17.27 -11.99 23.47
C THR A 192 16.63 -10.99 22.54
N ILE A 193 15.29 -10.89 22.57
CA ILE A 193 14.53 -9.91 21.79
C ILE A 193 14.92 -8.50 22.24
N PRO A 194 15.43 -7.63 21.32
CA PRO A 194 15.80 -6.27 21.67
C PRO A 194 14.57 -5.40 21.95
N THR A 195 14.66 -4.55 22.95
CA THR A 195 13.62 -3.62 23.37
C THR A 195 14.03 -2.16 23.28
N THR A 196 15.30 -1.91 23.01
CA THR A 196 15.91 -0.60 22.77
C THR A 196 16.78 -0.64 21.53
N TYR A 197 17.11 0.52 20.99
CA TYR A 197 18.02 0.63 19.85
C TYR A 197 19.43 0.08 20.16
N GLU A 198 19.94 0.35 21.37
CA GLU A 198 21.24 -0.16 21.79
C GLU A 198 21.26 -1.69 21.89
N GLU A 199 20.18 -2.31 22.40
CA GLU A 199 20.05 -3.76 22.42
C GLU A 199 19.96 -4.34 20.99
N LEU A 200 19.26 -3.65 20.07
CA LEU A 200 19.20 -4.04 18.67
C LEU A 200 20.59 -4.04 18.02
N LYS A 201 21.42 -3.01 18.28
CA LYS A 201 22.82 -2.96 17.79
C LYS A 201 23.64 -4.14 18.30
N ILE A 202 23.51 -4.49 19.59
CA ILE A 202 24.22 -5.64 20.18
C ILE A 202 23.81 -6.95 19.50
N VAL A 203 22.52 -7.16 19.29
CA VAL A 203 21.98 -8.32 18.55
C VAL A 203 22.55 -8.37 17.14
N CYS A 204 22.48 -7.25 16.41
CA CYS A 204 22.97 -7.16 15.04
C CYS A 204 24.49 -7.39 14.94
N GLN A 205 25.27 -6.84 15.87
CA GLN A 205 26.71 -7.07 15.90
C GLN A 205 27.03 -8.55 16.14
N THR A 206 26.31 -9.19 17.07
CA THR A 206 26.51 -10.63 17.34
C THR A 206 26.16 -11.49 16.11
N LEU A 207 25.07 -11.19 15.41
CA LEU A 207 24.70 -11.88 14.16
C LEU A 207 25.80 -11.71 13.10
N LYS A 208 26.23 -10.47 12.88
CA LYS A 208 27.29 -10.13 11.91
C LYS A 208 28.61 -10.82 12.22
N ASP A 209 29.02 -10.86 13.49
CA ASP A 209 30.24 -11.56 13.96
C ASP A 209 30.18 -13.08 13.72
N ASN A 210 28.96 -13.64 13.59
CA ASN A 210 28.72 -15.04 13.27
C ASN A 210 28.42 -15.28 11.78
N GLY A 211 28.62 -14.27 10.91
CA GLY A 211 28.47 -14.38 9.47
C GLY A 211 27.04 -14.41 8.97
N ILE A 212 26.07 -13.96 9.78
CA ILE A 212 24.66 -13.86 9.43
C ILE A 212 24.33 -12.39 9.19
N THR A 213 23.72 -12.05 8.05
CA THR A 213 23.20 -10.70 7.83
C THR A 213 22.13 -10.40 8.88
N PRO A 214 22.27 -9.33 9.66
CA PRO A 214 21.34 -9.06 10.76
C PRO A 214 19.91 -8.81 10.27
N MET A 215 19.74 -7.95 9.27
CA MET A 215 18.43 -7.48 8.85
C MET A 215 18.32 -7.35 7.33
N TRP A 216 17.21 -7.79 6.78
CA TRP A 216 16.85 -7.51 5.40
C TRP A 216 16.27 -6.12 5.27
N GLU A 217 16.75 -5.36 4.29
CA GLU A 217 16.17 -4.08 3.89
C GLU A 217 15.92 -4.13 2.37
N ALA A 218 14.67 -3.99 1.97
CA ALA A 218 14.26 -4.03 0.57
C ALA A 218 14.37 -2.65 -0.10
N THR A 219 15.57 -2.05 -0.05
CA THR A 219 15.82 -0.65 -0.42
C THR A 219 15.36 -0.31 -1.82
N SER A 220 15.59 -1.20 -2.81
CA SER A 220 15.22 -0.94 -4.21
C SER A 220 13.70 -0.91 -4.44
N SER A 221 12.90 -1.41 -3.51
CA SER A 221 11.43 -1.27 -3.54
C SER A 221 10.98 0.16 -3.30
N GLY A 222 11.82 1.02 -2.71
CA GLY A 222 11.62 2.45 -2.55
C GLY A 222 10.64 2.86 -1.46
N TRP A 223 9.92 1.92 -0.84
CA TRP A 223 8.92 2.22 0.18
C TRP A 223 9.23 1.62 1.56
N HIS A 224 9.99 0.52 1.60
CA HIS A 224 10.18 -0.29 2.80
C HIS A 224 10.97 0.47 3.89
N GLN A 225 12.04 1.15 3.53
CA GLN A 225 12.88 1.94 4.43
C GLN A 225 12.16 3.14 5.08
N VAL A 226 10.97 3.50 4.61
CA VAL A 226 10.15 4.59 5.17
C VAL A 226 9.35 4.13 6.39
N LEU A 227 9.04 2.84 6.48
CA LEU A 227 8.21 2.26 7.54
C LEU A 227 8.65 2.67 8.95
N PRO A 228 9.94 2.57 9.35
CA PRO A 228 10.36 2.97 10.68
C PRO A 228 10.00 4.42 11.06
N LEU A 229 9.95 5.32 10.06
CA LEU A 229 9.64 6.73 10.30
C LEU A 229 8.15 6.95 10.59
N PHE A 230 7.28 6.44 9.74
CA PHE A 230 5.88 6.83 9.79
C PHE A 230 5.01 5.88 10.62
N GLU A 231 5.40 4.61 10.70
CA GLU A 231 4.79 3.66 11.62
C GLU A 231 5.06 3.99 13.10
N SER A 232 6.16 4.71 13.40
CA SER A 232 6.47 5.22 14.74
C SER A 232 5.69 6.49 15.13
N GLY A 233 4.72 6.93 14.32
CA GLY A 233 3.87 8.08 14.59
C GLY A 233 3.27 8.13 16.01
N PRO A 234 2.78 7.02 16.59
CA PRO A 234 2.28 7.00 17.96
C PRO A 234 3.31 7.39 19.02
N LEU A 235 4.59 7.02 18.82
CA LEU A 235 5.68 7.50 19.69
C LEU A 235 5.75 9.03 19.67
N TYR A 236 5.70 9.65 18.50
CA TYR A 236 5.73 11.10 18.38
C TYR A 236 4.53 11.77 19.05
N ALA A 237 3.34 11.19 18.81
CA ALA A 237 2.09 11.68 19.40
C ALA A 237 2.07 11.55 20.93
N SER A 238 2.76 10.57 21.51
CA SER A 238 2.88 10.42 22.97
C SER A 238 3.75 11.52 23.61
N GLN A 239 4.67 12.10 22.84
CA GLN A 239 5.60 13.14 23.32
C GLN A 239 5.03 14.56 23.17
N VAL A 240 4.12 14.77 22.20
CA VAL A 240 3.54 16.08 21.93
C VAL A 240 2.00 15.98 21.95
N PRO A 241 1.32 16.56 22.95
CA PRO A 241 -0.14 16.52 23.00
C PRO A 241 -0.79 17.10 21.74
N ASN A 242 -1.77 16.40 21.18
CA ASN A 242 -2.48 16.75 19.95
C ASN A 242 -1.55 16.99 18.75
N LEU A 243 -0.48 16.18 18.64
CA LEU A 243 0.55 16.38 17.61
C LEU A 243 -0.05 16.42 16.20
N TYR A 244 -0.90 15.45 15.85
CA TYR A 244 -1.45 15.34 14.49
C TYR A 244 -2.32 16.54 14.11
N GLU A 245 -3.18 16.98 15.01
CA GLU A 245 -3.97 18.21 14.82
C GLU A 245 -3.05 19.43 14.61
N LYS A 246 -2.04 19.59 15.48
CA LYS A 246 -1.09 20.71 15.38
C LYS A 246 -0.26 20.67 14.08
N LEU A 247 0.11 19.48 13.63
CA LEU A 247 0.77 19.33 12.33
C LEU A 247 -0.18 19.71 11.19
N ASN A 248 -1.42 19.22 11.20
CA ASN A 248 -2.41 19.50 10.16
C ASN A 248 -2.84 20.96 10.11
N THR A 249 -2.81 21.66 11.24
CA THR A 249 -3.11 23.10 11.33
C THR A 249 -1.86 23.99 11.29
N ASN A 250 -0.70 23.44 10.93
CA ASN A 250 0.60 24.14 10.87
C ASN A 250 0.98 24.89 12.17
N GLN A 251 0.48 24.40 13.33
CA GLN A 251 0.83 24.94 14.66
C GLN A 251 2.08 24.26 15.25
N TYR A 252 2.57 23.20 14.64
CA TYR A 252 3.78 22.51 15.03
C TYR A 252 4.58 22.13 13.79
N ASN A 253 5.90 22.32 13.85
CA ASN A 253 6.77 21.99 12.75
C ASN A 253 7.27 20.55 12.88
N ILE A 254 7.13 19.75 11.83
CA ILE A 254 7.56 18.35 11.81
C ILE A 254 9.06 18.18 12.14
N ARG A 255 9.89 19.17 11.81
CA ARG A 255 11.33 19.20 12.13
C ARG A 255 11.62 19.27 13.63
N ASN A 256 10.64 19.63 14.45
CA ASN A 256 10.76 19.71 15.91
C ASN A 256 10.37 18.40 16.61
N ILE A 257 10.15 17.33 15.87
CA ILE A 257 9.90 16.00 16.44
C ILE A 257 11.25 15.31 16.66
N ASP A 258 11.79 15.42 17.88
CA ASP A 258 13.12 14.91 18.20
C ASP A 258 13.25 13.41 17.93
N SER A 259 12.24 12.61 18.24
CA SER A 259 12.26 11.16 18.00
C SER A 259 12.20 10.77 16.53
N LEU A 260 11.53 11.56 15.66
CA LEU A 260 11.58 11.37 14.22
C LEU A 260 13.02 11.56 13.69
N TYR A 261 13.66 12.65 14.11
CA TYR A 261 15.04 12.91 13.73
C TYR A 261 15.99 11.83 14.27
N THR A 262 15.79 11.39 15.52
CA THR A 262 16.55 10.29 16.10
C THR A 262 16.44 9.01 15.29
N ILE A 263 15.24 8.66 14.78
CA ILE A 263 15.07 7.47 13.94
C ILE A 263 15.85 7.63 12.64
N ILE A 264 15.79 8.79 11.98
CA ILE A 264 16.56 9.02 10.75
C ILE A 264 18.07 8.84 11.00
N GLN A 265 18.59 9.39 12.10
CA GLN A 265 20.00 9.21 12.50
C GLN A 265 20.35 7.74 12.79
N GLN A 266 19.46 7.01 13.45
CA GLN A 266 19.65 5.60 13.76
C GLN A 266 19.65 4.72 12.50
N LEU A 267 18.78 5.02 11.51
CA LEU A 267 18.79 4.34 10.23
C LEU A 267 20.08 4.56 9.45
N ASP A 268 20.60 5.78 9.45
CA ASP A 268 21.91 6.11 8.86
C ASP A 268 23.03 5.35 9.56
N GLU A 269 23.12 5.42 10.90
CA GLU A 269 24.10 4.67 11.70
C GLU A 269 24.02 3.16 11.41
N PHE A 270 22.79 2.60 11.34
CA PHE A 270 22.54 1.19 11.12
C PHE A 270 23.09 0.71 9.77
N SER A 271 22.89 1.53 8.74
CA SER A 271 23.42 1.27 7.40
C SER A 271 24.94 1.33 7.38
N GLN A 272 25.55 2.33 8.03
CA GLN A 272 26.99 2.50 8.14
C GLN A 272 27.67 1.37 8.92
N LEU A 273 26.98 0.80 9.92
CA LEU A 273 27.43 -0.39 10.64
C LEU A 273 27.34 -1.67 9.78
N GLY A 274 26.73 -1.60 8.59
CA GLY A 274 26.61 -2.71 7.65
C GLY A 274 25.67 -3.82 8.14
N PHE A 275 24.65 -3.47 8.90
CA PHE A 275 23.70 -4.44 9.44
C PHE A 275 22.64 -4.90 8.43
N TYR A 276 22.52 -4.20 7.29
CA TYR A 276 21.71 -4.64 6.14
C TYR A 276 22.45 -5.57 5.16
N GLY A 277 23.76 -5.82 5.37
CA GLY A 277 24.62 -6.56 4.46
C GLY A 277 25.25 -5.68 3.37
N ASP A 278 26.05 -6.29 2.48
CA ASP A 278 26.91 -5.54 1.55
C ASP A 278 26.14 -4.96 0.35
N ASP A 279 25.13 -5.69 -0.18
CA ASP A 279 24.42 -5.36 -1.42
C ASP A 279 22.99 -4.85 -1.18
N TYR A 280 22.67 -4.39 0.04
CA TYR A 280 21.29 -4.08 0.45
C TYR A 280 20.60 -2.99 -0.39
N LEU A 281 21.33 -2.07 -1.02
CA LEU A 281 20.75 -1.07 -1.92
C LEU A 281 20.03 -1.69 -3.14
N GLY A 282 20.42 -2.90 -3.53
CA GLY A 282 19.79 -3.66 -4.60
C GLY A 282 18.72 -4.66 -4.17
N ASN A 283 18.55 -4.86 -2.86
CA ASN A 283 17.56 -5.79 -2.33
C ASN A 283 16.13 -5.33 -2.64
N ASN A 284 15.26 -6.30 -2.92
CA ASN A 284 13.83 -6.11 -3.17
C ASN A 284 13.00 -7.09 -2.33
N MET A 285 11.67 -6.99 -2.40
CA MET A 285 10.76 -7.87 -1.68
C MET A 285 10.68 -9.28 -2.28
N ASP A 286 10.99 -9.46 -3.56
CA ASP A 286 10.80 -10.75 -4.26
C ASP A 286 11.73 -11.84 -3.74
N ASP A 287 12.95 -11.47 -3.33
CA ASP A 287 13.97 -12.40 -2.84
C ASP A 287 13.89 -12.67 -1.33
N GLU A 288 13.15 -11.84 -0.60
CA GLU A 288 13.12 -11.81 0.86
C GLU A 288 12.75 -13.16 1.48
N GLN A 289 11.59 -13.68 1.12
CA GLN A 289 11.05 -14.92 1.71
C GLN A 289 12.00 -16.11 1.53
N ALA A 290 12.52 -16.30 0.33
CA ALA A 290 13.44 -17.39 0.03
C ALA A 290 14.74 -17.30 0.86
N LYS A 291 15.31 -16.10 0.98
CA LYS A 291 16.52 -15.84 1.76
C LYS A 291 16.27 -15.95 3.28
N PHE A 292 15.10 -15.51 3.76
CA PHE A 292 14.72 -15.70 5.16
C PHE A 292 14.63 -17.19 5.53
N ILE A 293 13.99 -18.00 4.68
CA ILE A 293 13.89 -19.45 4.88
C ILE A 293 15.27 -20.09 4.87
N ALA A 294 16.16 -19.68 3.96
CA ALA A 294 17.54 -20.15 3.88
C ALA A 294 18.38 -19.77 5.13
N GLY A 295 17.98 -18.74 5.86
CA GLY A 295 18.72 -18.22 7.03
C GLY A 295 19.85 -17.28 6.63
N ASP A 296 19.79 -16.68 5.43
CA ASP A 296 20.81 -15.74 4.94
C ASP A 296 20.76 -14.43 5.76
N PHE A 297 19.63 -14.13 6.36
CA PHE A 297 19.47 -13.05 7.32
C PHE A 297 18.53 -13.45 8.47
N ALA A 298 18.60 -12.71 9.58
CA ALA A 298 17.93 -13.09 10.82
C ALA A 298 16.60 -12.35 11.07
N MET A 299 16.44 -11.12 10.57
CA MET A 299 15.29 -10.24 10.86
C MET A 299 14.84 -9.50 9.61
N THR A 300 13.53 -9.23 9.52
CA THR A 300 12.93 -8.36 8.50
C THR A 300 11.75 -7.61 9.07
N LEU A 301 11.45 -6.43 8.52
CA LEU A 301 10.30 -5.61 8.90
C LEU A 301 9.11 -5.97 8.02
N GLU A 302 8.11 -6.61 8.59
CA GLU A 302 6.96 -7.13 7.85
C GLU A 302 5.64 -6.87 8.55
N GLY A 303 4.54 -6.99 7.80
CA GLY A 303 3.21 -6.98 8.38
C GLY A 303 3.03 -8.16 9.35
N ILE A 304 2.32 -7.93 10.44
CA ILE A 304 2.14 -8.94 11.51
C ILE A 304 1.49 -10.25 11.01
N GLY A 305 0.84 -10.25 9.86
CA GLY A 305 0.29 -11.45 9.21
C GLY A 305 1.31 -12.30 8.46
N TRP A 306 2.45 -11.70 8.07
CA TRP A 306 3.46 -12.36 7.26
C TRP A 306 4.01 -13.66 7.82
N PRO A 307 4.29 -13.81 9.14
CA PRO A 307 4.69 -15.11 9.68
C PRO A 307 3.66 -16.23 9.46
N GLY A 308 2.38 -15.91 9.53
CA GLY A 308 1.29 -16.86 9.28
C GLY A 308 1.23 -17.29 7.82
N GLN A 309 1.40 -16.33 6.89
CA GLN A 309 1.49 -16.63 5.46
C GLN A 309 2.71 -17.51 5.18
N LEU A 310 3.88 -17.12 5.67
CA LEU A 310 5.13 -17.88 5.49
C LEU A 310 4.98 -19.33 5.97
N ILE A 311 4.40 -19.55 7.14
CA ILE A 311 4.20 -20.92 7.68
C ILE A 311 3.16 -21.70 6.84
N THR A 312 2.16 -21.04 6.29
CA THR A 312 1.17 -21.69 5.41
C THR A 312 1.81 -22.18 4.12
N GLU A 313 2.69 -21.39 3.52
CA GLU A 313 3.41 -21.72 2.29
C GLU A 313 4.60 -22.65 2.54
N HIS A 314 5.24 -22.52 3.72
CA HIS A 314 6.44 -23.22 4.16
C HIS A 314 6.27 -23.82 5.58
N PRO A 315 5.56 -24.95 5.72
CA PRO A 315 5.28 -25.57 7.03
C PRO A 315 6.53 -25.92 7.86
N GLU A 316 7.69 -26.05 7.21
CA GLU A 316 8.98 -26.26 7.89
C GLU A 316 9.43 -25.06 8.73
N MET A 317 8.79 -23.89 8.55
CA MET A 317 9.04 -22.69 9.33
C MET A 317 8.18 -22.59 10.61
N GLU A 318 7.27 -23.54 10.84
CA GLU A 318 6.48 -23.57 12.06
C GLU A 318 7.37 -23.59 13.31
N GLY A 319 7.07 -22.72 14.26
CA GLY A 319 7.83 -22.55 15.50
C GLY A 319 9.18 -21.81 15.36
N LYS A 320 9.61 -21.51 14.13
CA LYS A 320 10.90 -20.83 13.87
C LYS A 320 10.79 -19.33 13.68
N VAL A 321 9.59 -18.78 13.59
CA VAL A 321 9.37 -17.34 13.37
C VAL A 321 8.75 -16.72 14.61
N GLY A 322 9.30 -15.60 15.05
CA GLY A 322 8.76 -14.77 16.11
C GLY A 322 8.64 -13.33 15.65
N ILE A 323 8.01 -12.50 16.49
CA ILE A 323 7.86 -11.07 16.22
C ILE A 323 8.38 -10.24 17.38
N PHE A 324 8.79 -9.00 17.07
CA PHE A 324 9.02 -7.97 18.08
C PHE A 324 8.76 -6.57 17.51
N LEU A 325 8.44 -5.62 18.42
CA LEU A 325 8.16 -4.24 18.07
C LEU A 325 9.46 -3.53 17.63
N MET A 326 9.35 -2.65 16.64
CA MET A 326 10.46 -1.82 16.17
C MET A 326 11.04 -0.96 17.31
N PRO A 327 12.30 -1.16 17.72
CA PRO A 327 12.88 -0.45 18.88
C PRO A 327 13.60 0.86 18.50
N TRP A 328 13.28 1.44 17.34
CA TRP A 328 13.82 2.73 16.92
C TRP A 328 13.41 3.84 17.90
N ALA A 329 14.35 4.70 18.28
CA ALA A 329 14.19 5.72 19.33
C ALA A 329 13.55 5.16 20.61
N ASP A 330 13.89 3.90 20.95
CA ASP A 330 13.38 3.14 22.09
C ASP A 330 11.84 3.04 22.14
N ASN A 331 11.22 2.94 20.98
CA ASN A 331 9.77 2.89 20.83
C ASN A 331 9.15 1.70 21.56
N ARG A 332 8.06 1.98 22.31
CA ARG A 332 7.26 1.00 23.06
C ARG A 332 5.76 1.10 22.77
N ILE A 333 5.40 1.68 21.62
CA ILE A 333 4.00 1.85 21.23
C ILE A 333 3.78 1.19 19.87
N VAL A 334 2.74 0.37 19.77
CA VAL A 334 2.37 -0.29 18.52
C VAL A 334 1.68 0.71 17.60
N GLY A 335 2.24 0.91 16.40
CA GLY A 335 1.59 1.64 15.32
C GLY A 335 0.50 0.78 14.67
N ILE A 336 -0.70 1.33 14.54
CA ILE A 336 -1.82 0.71 13.83
C ILE A 336 -2.20 1.60 12.66
N ASN A 337 -2.14 1.07 11.45
CA ASN A 337 -2.83 1.66 10.31
C ASN A 337 -4.23 1.03 10.22
N PRO A 338 -5.30 1.76 10.59
CA PRO A 338 -6.62 1.19 10.77
C PRO A 338 -7.29 0.81 9.45
N ALA A 339 -6.95 1.49 8.36
CA ALA A 339 -7.55 1.24 7.06
C ALA A 339 -6.59 1.65 5.94
N ALA A 340 -5.70 0.73 5.56
CA ALA A 340 -4.75 1.00 4.48
C ALA A 340 -5.46 1.25 3.14
N ASN A 341 -6.57 0.54 2.86
CA ASN A 341 -7.36 0.68 1.66
C ASN A 341 -8.85 0.61 1.98
N ALA A 342 -9.66 1.40 1.25
CA ALA A 342 -11.10 1.38 1.33
C ALA A 342 -11.74 1.43 -0.05
N LEU A 343 -12.96 0.91 -0.17
CA LEU A 343 -13.79 1.00 -1.37
C LEU A 343 -14.65 2.25 -1.31
N PHE A 344 -14.71 2.96 -2.42
CA PHE A 344 -15.56 4.15 -2.61
C PHE A 344 -16.48 3.94 -3.80
N GLY A 345 -17.75 4.29 -3.67
CA GLY A 345 -18.73 4.23 -4.75
C GLY A 345 -18.77 5.53 -5.54
N ASN A 346 -18.75 5.45 -6.87
CA ASN A 346 -18.86 6.61 -7.75
C ASN A 346 -20.29 7.18 -7.71
N LYS A 347 -20.45 8.40 -7.21
CA LYS A 347 -21.74 9.10 -7.15
C LYS A 347 -22.36 9.35 -8.53
N ASN A 348 -21.53 9.41 -9.57
CA ASN A 348 -21.96 9.68 -10.94
C ASN A 348 -22.24 8.38 -11.74
N SER A 349 -22.12 7.21 -11.11
CA SER A 349 -22.53 5.94 -11.71
C SER A 349 -24.05 5.90 -11.88
N GLN A 350 -24.53 5.29 -12.96
CA GLN A 350 -25.94 5.00 -13.15
C GLN A 350 -26.44 3.84 -12.25
N TYR A 351 -25.52 3.15 -11.55
CA TYR A 351 -25.76 1.95 -10.75
C TYR A 351 -25.57 2.19 -9.26
N SER A 352 -25.93 3.39 -8.76
CA SER A 352 -25.72 3.75 -7.35
C SER A 352 -26.40 2.79 -6.36
N ASP A 353 -27.59 2.28 -6.68
CA ASP A 353 -28.32 1.35 -5.83
C ASP A 353 -27.62 -0.03 -5.79
N GLU A 354 -27.07 -0.49 -6.90
CA GLU A 354 -26.33 -1.74 -7.00
C GLU A 354 -24.98 -1.67 -6.29
N ILE A 355 -24.29 -0.52 -6.35
CA ILE A 355 -23.08 -0.26 -5.58
C ILE A 355 -23.38 -0.36 -4.09
N LEU A 356 -24.44 0.29 -3.61
CA LEU A 356 -24.86 0.20 -2.21
C LEU A 356 -25.26 -1.23 -1.82
N GLN A 357 -25.90 -1.97 -2.71
CA GLN A 357 -26.23 -3.38 -2.49
C GLN A 357 -24.95 -4.23 -2.31
N PHE A 358 -23.92 -3.99 -3.12
CA PHE A 358 -22.64 -4.68 -2.96
C PHE A 358 -21.95 -4.31 -1.64
N PHE A 359 -21.95 -3.04 -1.24
CA PHE A 359 -21.36 -2.62 0.04
C PHE A 359 -22.09 -3.22 1.23
N ARG A 360 -23.45 -3.26 1.19
CA ARG A 360 -24.25 -3.94 2.22
C ARG A 360 -23.99 -5.43 2.29
N PHE A 361 -23.78 -6.09 1.13
CA PHE A 361 -23.40 -7.49 1.06
C PHE A 361 -22.03 -7.71 1.71
N LEU A 362 -21.02 -6.92 1.36
CA LEU A 362 -19.68 -7.00 1.96
C LEU A 362 -19.67 -6.75 3.47
N ALA A 363 -20.64 -5.99 3.99
CA ALA A 363 -20.80 -5.69 5.41
C ALA A 363 -21.62 -6.74 6.18
N GLN A 364 -22.12 -7.80 5.56
CA GLN A 364 -22.77 -8.90 6.27
C GLN A 364 -21.76 -9.63 7.16
N HIS A 365 -22.20 -10.10 8.31
CA HIS A 365 -21.31 -10.72 9.32
C HIS A 365 -20.56 -11.93 8.77
N ASP A 366 -21.23 -12.78 8.00
CA ASP A 366 -20.63 -13.94 7.36
C ASP A 366 -19.62 -13.55 6.28
N GLN A 367 -19.88 -12.50 5.51
CA GLN A 367 -18.94 -11.97 4.51
C GLN A 367 -17.70 -11.34 5.18
N LEU A 368 -17.88 -10.65 6.31
CA LEU A 368 -16.77 -10.13 7.10
C LEU A 368 -15.93 -11.26 7.69
N GLN A 369 -16.56 -12.32 8.21
CA GLN A 369 -15.85 -13.49 8.72
C GLN A 369 -15.12 -14.23 7.60
N ASN A 370 -15.78 -14.46 6.45
CA ASN A 370 -15.16 -15.08 5.28
C ASN A 370 -13.93 -14.28 4.80
N ARG A 371 -14.01 -12.95 4.84
CA ARG A 371 -12.88 -12.08 4.47
C ARG A 371 -11.69 -12.27 5.41
N LEU A 372 -11.93 -12.28 6.71
CA LEU A 372 -10.85 -12.51 7.69
C LEU A 372 -10.24 -13.90 7.51
N ASP A 373 -11.07 -14.93 7.35
CA ASP A 373 -10.62 -16.31 7.24
C ASP A 373 -9.92 -16.60 5.91
N GLY A 374 -10.38 -15.98 4.83
CA GLY A 374 -9.86 -16.16 3.47
C GLY A 374 -8.62 -15.31 3.14
N ASP A 375 -8.22 -14.40 4.01
CA ASP A 375 -6.97 -13.64 3.86
C ASP A 375 -5.95 -14.03 4.92
N PRO A 376 -4.91 -14.81 4.57
CA PRO A 376 -3.88 -15.23 5.53
C PRO A 376 -3.08 -14.05 6.10
N ASN A 377 -3.02 -12.92 5.38
CA ASN A 377 -2.32 -11.71 5.83
C ASN A 377 -3.17 -10.83 6.77
N ALA A 378 -4.49 -10.99 6.77
CA ALA A 378 -5.37 -10.27 7.67
C ALA A 378 -5.54 -11.04 8.99
N LEU A 379 -5.02 -10.52 10.08
CA LEU A 379 -5.23 -11.07 11.42
C LEU A 379 -6.37 -10.39 12.17
N GLU A 380 -6.73 -9.17 11.78
CA GLU A 380 -7.83 -8.38 12.33
C GLU A 380 -8.37 -7.47 11.22
N ILE A 381 -9.69 -7.31 11.17
CA ILE A 381 -10.35 -6.34 10.27
C ILE A 381 -10.98 -5.21 11.08
N CYS A 382 -11.33 -4.11 10.42
CA CYS A 382 -11.87 -2.90 11.07
C CYS A 382 -13.36 -3.04 11.44
N TRP A 383 -13.74 -4.21 11.96
CA TRP A 383 -15.10 -4.57 12.36
C TRP A 383 -15.06 -5.27 13.71
N PRO A 384 -15.30 -4.57 14.83
CA PRO A 384 -15.12 -5.08 16.19
C PRO A 384 -15.92 -6.33 16.53
N GLU A 385 -16.99 -6.61 15.79
CA GLU A 385 -17.82 -7.80 15.94
C GLU A 385 -17.15 -9.09 15.43
N ILE A 386 -16.11 -8.95 14.60
CA ILE A 386 -15.34 -10.08 14.04
C ILE A 386 -14.12 -10.29 14.93
N LYS A 387 -14.01 -11.50 15.50
CA LYS A 387 -12.93 -11.81 16.41
C LYS A 387 -11.60 -11.94 15.68
N PRO A 388 -10.55 -11.19 16.07
CA PRO A 388 -9.22 -11.34 15.52
C PRO A 388 -8.65 -12.76 15.64
N LYS A 389 -7.83 -13.17 14.65
CA LYS A 389 -7.19 -14.51 14.61
C LYS A 389 -5.68 -14.47 14.90
N TYR A 390 -5.24 -13.53 15.73
CA TYR A 390 -3.84 -13.49 16.16
C TYR A 390 -3.41 -14.78 16.85
N PRO A 391 -2.23 -15.32 16.53
CA PRO A 391 -1.61 -16.36 17.35
C PRO A 391 -1.54 -15.92 18.82
N SER A 392 -1.75 -16.85 19.75
CA SER A 392 -1.80 -16.52 21.18
C SER A 392 -0.50 -15.88 21.70
N GLU A 393 0.65 -16.26 21.14
CA GLU A 393 1.93 -15.63 21.49
C GLU A 393 2.02 -14.18 21.01
N PHE A 394 1.50 -13.85 19.80
CA PHE A 394 1.46 -12.49 19.30
C PHE A 394 0.53 -11.61 20.11
N THR A 395 -0.67 -12.13 20.43
CA THR A 395 -1.61 -11.45 21.33
C THR A 395 -0.97 -11.15 22.69
N THR A 396 -0.30 -12.14 23.29
CA THR A 396 0.38 -12.00 24.58
C THR A 396 1.50 -10.97 24.50
N TYR A 397 2.23 -10.93 23.39
CA TYR A 397 3.30 -9.96 23.16
C TYR A 397 2.74 -8.55 22.97
N LEU A 398 1.78 -8.36 22.06
CA LEU A 398 1.20 -7.05 21.76
C LEU A 398 0.47 -6.40 22.93
N ASN A 399 -0.21 -7.19 23.76
CA ASN A 399 -0.92 -6.70 24.96
C ASN A 399 -0.01 -6.06 26.03
N GLN A 400 1.30 -6.13 25.87
CA GLN A 400 2.27 -5.45 26.75
C GLN A 400 2.46 -3.97 26.38
N PHE A 401 1.93 -3.52 25.25
CA PHE A 401 2.17 -2.20 24.70
C PHE A 401 0.88 -1.39 24.55
N GLU A 402 1.02 -0.08 24.64
CA GLU A 402 0.00 0.84 24.17
C GLU A 402 -0.07 0.83 22.63
N THR A 403 -1.19 1.26 22.09
CA THR A 403 -1.41 1.34 20.66
C THR A 403 -1.76 2.76 20.25
N GLY A 404 -1.45 3.13 19.02
CA GLY A 404 -1.85 4.41 18.46
C GLY A 404 -1.88 4.39 16.93
N VAL A 405 -2.55 5.37 16.35
CA VAL A 405 -2.66 5.51 14.89
C VAL A 405 -1.33 5.99 14.31
N VAL A 406 -0.88 5.36 13.25
CA VAL A 406 0.35 5.69 12.52
C VAL A 406 0.30 7.10 11.91
N MET A 407 1.46 7.69 11.63
CA MET A 407 1.56 9.09 11.22
C MET A 407 0.86 9.34 9.87
N GLN A 408 1.04 8.46 8.90
CA GLN A 408 0.46 8.60 7.56
C GLN A 408 -1.08 8.55 7.54
N ALA A 409 -1.69 7.85 8.50
CA ALA A 409 -3.15 7.79 8.62
C ALA A 409 -3.76 9.00 9.38
N GLY A 410 -2.95 9.79 10.07
CA GLY A 410 -3.42 10.90 10.90
C GLY A 410 -2.91 12.29 10.47
N VAL A 411 -1.88 12.36 9.62
CA VAL A 411 -1.21 13.61 9.25
C VAL A 411 -1.23 13.81 7.74
N SER A 412 -1.82 14.92 7.30
CA SER A 412 -1.91 15.29 5.89
C SER A 412 -0.52 15.47 5.26
N TYR A 413 -0.41 15.11 3.99
CA TYR A 413 0.78 15.25 3.14
C TYR A 413 1.99 14.39 3.57
N ILE A 414 1.76 13.34 4.37
CA ILE A 414 2.79 12.35 4.73
C ILE A 414 2.79 11.19 3.73
N ASP A 415 1.66 10.52 3.55
CA ASP A 415 1.55 9.41 2.60
C ASP A 415 1.87 9.83 1.16
N ALA A 416 1.45 11.03 0.77
CA ALA A 416 1.67 11.56 -0.58
C ALA A 416 3.15 11.69 -0.99
N GLN A 417 4.08 11.74 -0.04
CA GLN A 417 5.52 11.83 -0.29
C GLN A 417 6.28 10.53 0.02
N TRP A 418 5.58 9.43 0.33
CA TRP A 418 6.18 8.17 0.79
C TRP A 418 7.37 7.73 -0.07
N MET A 419 7.16 7.58 -1.38
CA MET A 419 8.19 7.13 -2.32
C MET A 419 9.36 8.12 -2.47
N ASP A 420 9.11 9.41 -2.30
CA ASP A 420 10.17 10.42 -2.34
C ASP A 420 11.03 10.37 -1.07
N VAL A 421 10.41 10.15 0.09
CA VAL A 421 11.13 9.93 1.35
C VAL A 421 11.98 8.66 1.26
N GLY A 422 11.44 7.60 0.64
CA GLY A 422 12.21 6.38 0.41
C GLY A 422 13.47 6.61 -0.42
N LYS A 423 13.37 7.42 -1.48
CA LYS A 423 14.55 7.81 -2.29
C LYS A 423 15.55 8.65 -1.52
N ASP A 424 15.09 9.55 -0.65
CA ASP A 424 16.01 10.33 0.19
C ASP A 424 16.77 9.44 1.18
N ILE A 425 16.07 8.47 1.79
CA ILE A 425 16.72 7.49 2.68
C ILE A 425 17.72 6.64 1.90
N GLU A 426 17.37 6.19 0.69
CA GLU A 426 18.30 5.47 -0.20
C GLU A 426 19.56 6.31 -0.49
N GLN A 427 19.40 7.61 -0.78
CA GLN A 427 20.53 8.52 -0.97
C GLN A 427 21.33 8.72 0.33
N MET A 428 20.67 8.77 1.47
CA MET A 428 21.34 8.81 2.78
C MET A 428 22.17 7.54 3.03
N TYR A 429 21.62 6.39 2.78
CA TYR A 429 22.33 5.10 2.85
C TYR A 429 23.55 5.03 1.90
N ALA A 430 23.43 5.66 0.74
CA ALA A 430 24.53 5.79 -0.22
C ALA A 430 25.55 6.90 0.15
N GLY A 431 25.37 7.63 1.27
CA GLY A 431 26.24 8.71 1.71
C GLY A 431 26.13 10.00 0.88
N LEU A 432 25.01 10.17 0.14
CA LEU A 432 24.74 11.34 -0.71
C LEU A 432 23.87 12.40 -0.04
N MET A 433 23.16 12.03 1.03
CA MET A 433 22.38 12.91 1.89
C MET A 433 22.72 12.70 3.34
N THR A 434 22.49 13.72 4.17
CA THR A 434 22.60 13.61 5.63
C THR A 434 21.22 13.35 6.26
N PRO A 435 21.14 12.88 7.51
CA PRO A 435 19.87 12.80 8.25
C PRO A 435 19.11 14.14 8.30
N GLU A 436 19.83 15.26 8.42
CA GLU A 436 19.26 16.62 8.38
C GLU A 436 18.62 16.91 7.03
N ASP A 437 19.27 16.53 5.93
CA ASP A 437 18.74 16.74 4.59
C ASP A 437 17.43 15.95 4.39
N VAL A 438 17.35 14.70 4.85
CA VAL A 438 16.12 13.87 4.78
C VAL A 438 14.99 14.55 5.55
N LEU A 439 15.23 15.00 6.79
CA LEU A 439 14.22 15.67 7.60
C LEU A 439 13.74 16.98 6.96
N GLU A 440 14.66 17.77 6.40
CA GLU A 440 14.34 19.03 5.70
C GLU A 440 13.51 18.75 4.44
N GLN A 441 13.83 17.72 3.66
CA GLN A 441 13.05 17.36 2.47
C GLN A 441 11.63 16.92 2.82
N ILE A 442 11.42 16.18 3.91
CA ILE A 442 10.09 15.83 4.41
C ILE A 442 9.27 17.10 4.69
N TYR A 443 9.86 18.09 5.35
CA TYR A 443 9.19 19.36 5.64
C TYR A 443 8.88 20.16 4.36
N VAL A 444 9.87 20.35 3.49
CA VAL A 444 9.72 21.14 2.25
C VAL A 444 8.66 20.57 1.32
N ARG A 445 8.63 19.24 1.16
CA ARG A 445 7.59 18.60 0.33
C ARG A 445 6.21 18.76 0.96
N ARG A 446 6.10 18.58 2.27
CA ARG A 446 4.85 18.77 3.00
C ARG A 446 4.31 20.18 2.84
N GLU A 447 5.16 21.21 3.02
CA GLU A 447 4.81 22.61 2.79
C GLU A 447 4.36 22.85 1.33
N LYS A 448 5.12 22.33 0.35
CA LYS A 448 4.79 22.46 -1.08
C LYS A 448 3.44 21.81 -1.42
N LEU A 449 3.18 20.60 -0.93
CA LEU A 449 1.92 19.89 -1.15
C LEU A 449 0.74 20.66 -0.55
N ALA A 450 0.88 21.18 0.66
CA ALA A 450 -0.15 21.95 1.34
C ALA A 450 -0.47 23.27 0.57
N ILE A 451 0.55 23.97 0.09
CA ILE A 451 0.38 25.19 -0.71
C ILE A 451 -0.31 24.87 -2.04
N LEU A 452 0.08 23.78 -2.73
CA LEU A 452 -0.53 23.35 -3.97
C LEU A 452 -1.99 22.94 -3.82
N SER A 453 -2.37 22.48 -2.62
CA SER A 453 -3.74 22.10 -2.28
C SER A 453 -4.57 23.26 -1.73
N ASP A 454 -4.07 24.49 -1.77
CA ASP A 454 -4.72 25.67 -1.19
C ASP A 454 -5.10 25.52 0.31
N ASP A 455 -4.32 24.74 1.05
CA ASP A 455 -4.56 24.48 2.46
C ASP A 455 -4.59 25.79 3.27
N PRO A 456 -5.71 26.12 3.96
CA PRO A 456 -5.85 27.38 4.64
C PRO A 456 -4.85 27.64 5.76
N TYR A 457 -4.24 26.58 6.30
CA TYR A 457 -3.26 26.68 7.40
C TYR A 457 -1.81 26.92 6.92
N TRP A 458 -1.56 26.88 5.61
CA TRP A 458 -0.23 27.00 5.02
C TRP A 458 -0.09 28.25 4.14
N LYS A 459 -0.84 29.30 4.41
CA LYS A 459 -0.82 30.57 3.66
C LYS A 459 0.18 31.56 4.22
#